data_b27e22aa0e34fb592b276e937fbc5080
#
_entry.id   b27e22aa0e34fb592b276e937fbc5080
#
_cell.length_a   1.000
_cell.length_b   1.000
_cell.length_c   1.000
_cell.angle_alpha   90.00
_cell.angle_beta   90.00
_cell.angle_gamma   90.00
#
_symmetry.space_group_name_H-M   'P 1'
#
loop_
_entity.id
_entity.type
_entity.pdbx_description
1 polymer ?
#
loop_
_entity_poly.entity_id
_entity_poly.type
_entity_poly.pdbx_seq_one_letter_code
_entity_poly.pdbx_strand_id
1 'polypeptide(L)'
;MQHPIKNILIINAGGGIGDAIQFIKIFELINQEFENPTIDYYGNDLNNFWFDNKLSPLKADNVQTIKNFPLYFGFRLKHLFDKKIKNTKFYDLIIDNQSKIRNALIYKKIPHKYFLSFALRGVLSNPISFFQKNPHVQLRVINYLEKFLNKALDIKNIQIKIPAQYKQEANKLIDDRKRYVGFSIKAGHKTRIKEFQLIEIIKTAQHFAGKKFIPVFFIEPKYIEEINLIKKHIINAYFPEHLASPELQNPALVMAIANKMSFNI
;
A
#
# COMPACT_ATOMS: atom_id res chain seq x y z
N MET A 1 -10.82 27.05 17.19
CA MET A 1 -9.58 26.24 17.16
C MET A 1 -9.98 24.78 17.16
N GLN A 2 -9.67 24.04 16.11
CA GLN A 2 -9.83 22.58 16.14
C GLN A 2 -8.79 22.03 17.11
N HIS A 3 -9.21 21.17 18.06
CA HIS A 3 -8.27 20.49 18.93
C HIS A 3 -7.24 19.72 18.09
N PRO A 4 -5.96 19.72 18.50
CA PRO A 4 -4.90 19.04 17.75
C PRO A 4 -5.22 17.55 17.59
N ILE A 5 -5.06 17.02 16.39
CA ILE A 5 -5.17 15.59 16.10
C ILE A 5 -3.79 14.97 16.26
N LYS A 6 -3.62 14.15 17.30
CA LYS A 6 -2.34 13.52 17.64
C LYS A 6 -2.37 12.01 17.53
N ASN A 7 -3.45 11.36 17.96
CA ASN A 7 -3.56 9.91 17.95
C ASN A 7 -4.47 9.47 16.80
N ILE A 8 -3.90 8.83 15.80
CA ILE A 8 -4.64 8.41 14.60
C ILE A 8 -4.62 6.89 14.50
N LEU A 9 -5.77 6.28 14.26
CA LEU A 9 -5.87 4.85 13.93
C LEU A 9 -6.24 4.69 12.45
N ILE A 10 -5.43 3.95 11.71
CA ILE A 10 -5.74 3.55 10.34
C ILE A 10 -6.07 2.07 10.31
N ILE A 11 -7.26 1.74 9.84
CA ILE A 11 -7.75 0.37 9.73
C ILE A 11 -7.78 -0.04 8.26
N ASN A 12 -6.87 -0.93 7.87
CA ASN A 12 -6.78 -1.51 6.53
C ASN A 12 -6.75 -3.05 6.60
N ALA A 13 -7.75 -3.63 7.25
CA ALA A 13 -7.81 -5.05 7.59
C ALA A 13 -8.05 -5.99 6.39
N GLY A 14 -8.13 -5.50 5.18
CA GLY A 14 -8.29 -6.30 3.96
C GLY A 14 -7.37 -5.82 2.86
N GLY A 15 -6.95 -6.71 2.00
CA GLY A 15 -6.12 -6.36 0.87
C GLY A 15 -4.74 -7.03 0.89
N GLY A 16 -4.04 -6.93 -0.24
CA GLY A 16 -2.68 -7.42 -0.41
C GLY A 16 -1.63 -6.35 -0.11
N ILE A 17 -0.38 -6.69 -0.41
CA ILE A 17 0.76 -5.78 -0.26
C ILE A 17 0.58 -4.47 -1.06
N GLY A 18 -0.05 -4.53 -2.24
CA GLY A 18 -0.34 -3.36 -3.06
C GLY A 18 -1.29 -2.37 -2.38
N ASP A 19 -2.28 -2.86 -1.62
CA ASP A 19 -3.18 -1.99 -0.84
C ASP A 19 -2.44 -1.35 0.34
N ALA A 20 -1.48 -2.06 0.94
CA ALA A 20 -0.65 -1.52 2.02
C ALA A 20 0.32 -0.45 1.50
N ILE A 21 0.97 -0.67 0.36
CA ILE A 21 1.90 0.29 -0.28
C ILE A 21 1.22 1.65 -0.54
N GLN A 22 -0.07 1.66 -0.90
CA GLN A 22 -0.80 2.91 -1.13
C GLN A 22 -0.86 3.82 0.12
N PHE A 23 -0.70 3.26 1.32
CA PHE A 23 -0.69 4.04 2.56
C PHE A 23 0.63 4.78 2.81
N ILE A 24 1.72 4.48 2.12
CA ILE A 24 3.01 5.20 2.31
C ILE A 24 2.81 6.71 2.09
N LYS A 25 2.20 7.10 0.98
CA LYS A 25 1.92 8.51 0.71
C LYS A 25 0.88 9.10 1.66
N ILE A 26 -0.05 8.29 2.15
CA ILE A 26 -1.05 8.72 3.13
C ILE A 26 -0.39 9.03 4.48
N PHE A 27 0.58 8.23 4.93
CA PHE A 27 1.34 8.51 6.14
C PHE A 27 2.09 9.83 6.03
N GLU A 28 2.79 10.07 4.91
CA GLU A 28 3.50 11.33 4.69
C GLU A 28 2.53 12.52 4.60
N LEU A 29 1.37 12.35 3.97
CA LEU A 29 0.33 13.36 3.93
C LEU A 29 -0.17 13.71 5.33
N ILE A 30 -0.47 12.71 6.14
CA ILE A 30 -0.89 12.90 7.54
C ILE A 30 0.18 13.65 8.33
N ASN A 31 1.46 13.33 8.13
CA ASN A 31 2.57 13.99 8.78
C ASN A 31 2.75 15.46 8.37
N GLN A 32 2.33 15.81 7.14
CA GLN A 32 2.34 17.20 6.69
C GLN A 32 1.15 18.00 7.23
N GLU A 33 0.02 17.34 7.46
CA GLU A 33 -1.24 18.00 7.81
C GLU A 33 -1.47 18.12 9.31
N PHE A 34 -0.89 17.25 10.10
CA PHE A 34 -1.06 17.22 11.55
C PHE A 34 0.28 17.35 12.27
N GLU A 35 0.28 18.07 13.36
CA GLU A 35 1.49 18.32 14.15
C GLU A 35 1.88 17.10 14.98
N ASN A 36 3.01 16.47 14.64
CA ASN A 36 3.59 15.32 15.34
C ASN A 36 2.57 14.19 15.64
N PRO A 37 1.82 13.70 14.65
CA PRO A 37 0.85 12.65 14.89
C PRO A 37 1.52 11.32 15.19
N THR A 38 0.91 10.51 16.06
CA THR A 38 1.21 9.08 16.20
C THR A 38 0.18 8.30 15.41
N ILE A 39 0.63 7.42 14.52
CA ILE A 39 -0.24 6.62 13.65
C ILE A 39 -0.18 5.17 14.07
N ASP A 40 -1.27 4.66 14.60
CA ASP A 40 -1.48 3.24 14.82
C ASP A 40 -2.09 2.63 13.55
N TYR A 41 -1.37 1.71 12.91
CA TYR A 41 -1.86 1.02 11.71
C TYR A 41 -2.28 -0.40 12.04
N TYR A 42 -3.53 -0.70 11.76
CA TYR A 42 -4.09 -2.04 11.87
C TYR A 42 -4.30 -2.65 10.47
N GLY A 43 -3.45 -3.61 10.14
CA GLY A 43 -3.67 -4.55 9.05
C GLY A 43 -4.14 -5.90 9.61
N ASN A 44 -4.66 -6.78 8.76
CA ASN A 44 -4.91 -8.16 9.16
C ASN A 44 -3.58 -8.83 9.56
N ASP A 45 -3.57 -9.60 10.66
CA ASP A 45 -2.38 -10.30 11.14
C ASP A 45 -1.71 -11.20 10.08
N LEU A 46 -2.51 -11.78 9.18
CA LEU A 46 -2.03 -12.57 8.06
C LEU A 46 -1.45 -11.72 6.90
N ASN A 47 -1.83 -10.46 6.82
CA ASN A 47 -1.50 -9.56 5.72
C ASN A 47 -0.87 -8.25 6.23
N ASN A 48 -0.30 -8.24 7.43
CA ASN A 48 0.34 -7.06 7.96
C ASN A 48 1.81 -6.99 7.52
N PHE A 49 2.00 -6.64 6.26
CA PHE A 49 3.30 -6.54 5.61
C PHE A 49 4.27 -5.53 6.24
N TRP A 50 3.78 -4.72 7.19
CA TRP A 50 4.59 -3.74 7.92
C TRP A 50 5.35 -4.35 9.10
N PHE A 51 5.01 -5.57 9.53
CA PHE A 51 5.70 -6.28 10.62
C PHE A 51 6.87 -7.12 10.15
N ASP A 52 6.78 -7.67 8.96
CA ASP A 52 7.89 -8.37 8.33
C ASP A 52 8.78 -7.36 7.59
N ASN A 53 9.95 -7.79 7.17
CA ASN A 53 10.90 -6.93 6.46
C ASN A 53 10.43 -6.49 5.06
N LYS A 54 9.19 -6.80 4.66
CA LYS A 54 8.73 -6.48 3.31
C LYS A 54 8.47 -4.99 3.12
N LEU A 55 7.65 -4.39 3.98
CA LEU A 55 7.34 -2.95 3.88
C LEU A 55 7.93 -2.12 5.02
N SER A 56 8.44 -2.74 6.08
CA SER A 56 9.03 -2.02 7.22
C SER A 56 10.09 -0.98 6.82
N PRO A 57 10.92 -1.19 5.79
CA PRO A 57 11.88 -0.18 5.33
C PRO A 57 11.25 1.10 4.77
N LEU A 58 9.96 1.04 4.38
CA LEU A 58 9.20 2.16 3.80
C LEU A 58 8.25 2.80 4.82
N LYS A 59 8.26 2.33 6.05
CA LYS A 59 7.38 2.81 7.11
C LYS A 59 7.90 4.15 7.65
N ALA A 60 7.02 5.13 7.82
CA ALA A 60 7.36 6.36 8.53
C ALA A 60 7.62 6.07 10.01
N ASP A 61 8.54 6.81 10.66
CA ASP A 61 9.00 6.54 12.02
C ASP A 61 7.88 6.60 13.07
N ASN A 62 6.90 7.47 12.87
CA ASN A 62 5.76 7.65 13.76
C ASN A 62 4.61 6.66 13.50
N VAL A 63 4.76 5.71 12.57
CA VAL A 63 3.77 4.66 12.29
C VAL A 63 4.08 3.43 13.11
N GLN A 64 3.17 3.05 13.98
CA GLN A 64 3.21 1.82 14.76
C GLN A 64 2.22 0.82 14.19
N THR A 65 2.66 -0.41 14.02
CA THR A 65 1.78 -1.48 13.57
C THR A 65 1.24 -2.22 14.77
N ILE A 66 -0.10 -2.35 14.85
CA ILE A 66 -0.76 -3.01 15.98
C ILE A 66 -0.95 -4.48 15.66
N LYS A 67 -0.39 -5.35 16.50
CA LYS A 67 -0.70 -6.80 16.55
C LYS A 67 -1.84 -7.04 17.53
N ASN A 68 -2.62 -8.09 17.28
CA ASN A 68 -3.64 -8.57 18.22
C ASN A 68 -4.67 -7.50 18.61
N PHE A 69 -4.98 -6.59 17.72
CA PHE A 69 -6.05 -5.66 17.94
C PHE A 69 -7.37 -6.45 18.10
N PRO A 70 -8.26 -6.11 19.07
CA PRO A 70 -9.44 -6.91 19.36
C PRO A 70 -10.52 -6.84 18.26
N LEU A 71 -10.12 -6.55 17.05
CA LEU A 71 -10.99 -6.45 15.89
C LEU A 71 -10.83 -7.73 15.04
N TYR A 72 -11.92 -8.42 14.94
CA TYR A 72 -11.95 -9.70 14.26
C TYR A 72 -12.16 -9.53 12.76
N PHE A 73 -11.37 -10.25 12.00
CA PHE A 73 -11.62 -10.39 10.57
C PHE A 73 -12.84 -11.29 10.39
N GLY A 74 -13.92 -10.72 9.93
CA GLY A 74 -15.21 -11.39 9.81
C GLY A 74 -16.18 -11.04 10.94
N PHE A 75 -17.39 -10.72 10.53
CA PHE A 75 -18.45 -10.27 11.42
C PHE A 75 -19.12 -11.47 12.09
N ARG A 76 -19.15 -11.42 13.42
CA ARG A 76 -20.15 -12.15 14.22
C ARG A 76 -20.89 -11.13 15.08
N LEU A 77 -22.21 -11.25 15.21
CA LEU A 77 -23.02 -10.34 16.03
C LEU A 77 -22.46 -10.12 17.45
N LYS A 78 -21.87 -11.18 18.04
CA LYS A 78 -21.21 -11.09 19.35
C LYS A 78 -20.09 -10.03 19.41
N HIS A 79 -19.43 -9.71 18.30
CA HIS A 79 -18.38 -8.70 18.28
C HIS A 79 -18.92 -7.28 18.52
N LEU A 80 -20.21 -7.04 18.25
CA LEU A 80 -20.85 -5.77 18.60
C LEU A 80 -20.96 -5.55 20.12
N PHE A 81 -20.91 -6.62 20.90
CA PHE A 81 -21.03 -6.59 22.36
C PHE A 81 -19.70 -6.84 23.08
N ASP A 82 -18.60 -6.99 22.34
CA ASP A 82 -17.29 -7.23 22.94
C ASP A 82 -16.80 -5.99 23.69
N LYS A 83 -16.70 -6.12 25.02
CA LYS A 83 -16.21 -5.05 25.89
C LYS A 83 -14.75 -4.68 25.65
N LYS A 84 -13.94 -5.59 25.09
CA LYS A 84 -12.53 -5.33 24.77
C LYS A 84 -12.35 -4.18 23.79
N ILE A 85 -13.30 -3.95 22.89
CA ILE A 85 -13.26 -2.84 21.92
C ILE A 85 -13.37 -1.49 22.62
N LYS A 86 -14.17 -1.39 23.68
CA LYS A 86 -14.36 -0.15 24.45
C LYS A 86 -13.16 0.21 25.32
N ASN A 87 -12.34 -0.77 25.68
CA ASN A 87 -11.16 -0.58 26.53
C ASN A 87 -9.88 -0.33 25.70
N THR A 88 -10.03 0.00 24.43
CA THR A 88 -8.90 0.41 23.62
C THR A 88 -8.51 1.86 23.91
N LYS A 89 -7.30 2.24 23.46
CA LYS A 89 -6.81 3.62 23.49
C LYS A 89 -7.83 4.55 22.82
N PHE A 90 -7.95 5.78 23.31
CA PHE A 90 -8.71 6.83 22.64
C PHE A 90 -7.95 7.36 21.44
N TYR A 91 -8.64 7.55 20.32
CA TYR A 91 -8.09 8.14 19.10
C TYR A 91 -8.75 9.47 18.76
N ASP A 92 -7.95 10.44 18.36
CA ASP A 92 -8.50 11.70 17.85
C ASP A 92 -9.18 11.48 16.51
N LEU A 93 -8.59 10.61 15.67
CA LEU A 93 -9.09 10.29 14.33
C LEU A 93 -8.96 8.80 14.05
N ILE A 94 -10.05 8.17 13.61
CA ILE A 94 -10.03 6.82 13.05
C ILE A 94 -10.31 6.89 11.55
N ILE A 95 -9.46 6.27 10.73
CA ILE A 95 -9.66 6.11 9.29
C ILE A 95 -9.92 4.63 8.99
N ASP A 96 -11.18 4.28 8.80
CA ASP A 96 -11.60 2.93 8.40
C ASP A 96 -11.66 2.83 6.87
N ASN A 97 -10.67 2.18 6.27
CA ASN A 97 -10.61 1.95 4.82
C ASN A 97 -11.52 0.80 4.35
N GLN A 98 -12.29 0.20 5.24
CA GLN A 98 -13.22 -0.87 4.90
C GLN A 98 -14.54 -0.31 4.37
N SER A 99 -15.05 -0.91 3.30
CA SER A 99 -16.38 -0.57 2.77
C SER A 99 -17.51 -1.40 3.36
N LYS A 100 -17.21 -2.32 4.29
CA LYS A 100 -18.17 -3.26 4.87
C LYS A 100 -18.86 -2.63 6.09
N ILE A 101 -20.16 -2.40 6.00
CA ILE A 101 -21.00 -1.81 7.04
C ILE A 101 -20.78 -2.50 8.39
N ARG A 102 -20.85 -3.83 8.40
CA ARG A 102 -20.69 -4.64 9.62
C ARG A 102 -19.36 -4.38 10.35
N ASN A 103 -18.27 -4.19 9.61
CA ASN A 103 -16.97 -3.91 10.20
C ASN A 103 -16.92 -2.47 10.74
N ALA A 104 -17.43 -1.51 9.96
CA ALA A 104 -17.49 -0.11 10.38
C ALA A 104 -18.31 0.08 11.66
N LEU A 105 -19.41 -0.66 11.83
CA LEU A 105 -20.20 -0.62 13.08
C LEU A 105 -19.42 -1.11 14.31
N ILE A 106 -18.51 -2.08 14.11
CA ILE A 106 -17.62 -2.53 15.20
C ILE A 106 -16.56 -1.46 15.47
N TYR A 107 -15.89 -0.98 14.43
CA TYR A 107 -14.81 0.00 14.57
C TYR A 107 -15.30 1.32 15.17
N LYS A 108 -16.53 1.73 14.85
CA LYS A 108 -17.17 2.93 15.45
C LYS A 108 -17.34 2.83 16.97
N LYS A 109 -17.18 1.65 17.59
CA LYS A 109 -17.21 1.48 19.05
C LYS A 109 -15.87 1.72 19.74
N ILE A 110 -14.80 1.83 19.00
CA ILE A 110 -13.49 2.24 19.50
C ILE A 110 -13.63 3.67 20.02
N PRO A 111 -13.11 4.01 21.20
CA PRO A 111 -13.14 5.38 21.70
C PRO A 111 -12.46 6.34 20.72
N HIS A 112 -13.20 7.33 20.22
CA HIS A 112 -12.69 8.27 19.24
C HIS A 112 -13.41 9.62 19.28
N LYS A 113 -12.76 10.63 18.72
CA LYS A 113 -13.37 11.93 18.45
C LYS A 113 -13.97 12.01 17.05
N TYR A 114 -13.17 11.64 16.04
CA TYR A 114 -13.58 11.62 14.63
C TYR A 114 -13.45 10.20 14.06
N PHE A 115 -14.46 9.79 13.31
CA PHE A 115 -14.51 8.47 12.68
C PHE A 115 -14.81 8.59 11.19
N LEU A 116 -13.90 8.15 10.37
CA LEU A 116 -13.96 8.21 8.93
C LEU A 116 -14.10 6.79 8.37
N SER A 117 -15.24 6.49 7.74
CA SER A 117 -15.47 5.17 7.14
C SER A 117 -16.03 5.28 5.73
N PHE A 118 -15.58 4.40 4.84
CA PHE A 118 -16.13 4.29 3.50
C PHE A 118 -17.39 3.43 3.42
N ALA A 119 -17.81 2.83 4.53
CA ALA A 119 -19.05 2.08 4.60
C ALA A 119 -20.26 3.00 4.34
N LEU A 120 -21.22 2.51 3.55
CA LEU A 120 -22.37 3.31 3.11
C LEU A 120 -21.99 4.67 2.52
N ARG A 121 -20.89 4.74 1.78
CA ARG A 121 -20.39 5.99 1.19
C ARG A 121 -20.15 7.12 2.22
N GLY A 122 -19.74 6.77 3.43
CA GLY A 122 -19.41 7.74 4.48
C GLY A 122 -20.54 8.10 5.45
N VAL A 123 -21.75 7.55 5.29
CA VAL A 123 -22.88 7.79 6.22
C VAL A 123 -22.54 7.42 7.66
N LEU A 124 -21.71 6.40 7.88
CA LEU A 124 -21.29 6.00 9.21
C LEU A 124 -20.20 6.87 9.81
N SER A 125 -19.67 7.82 9.07
CA SER A 125 -18.62 8.74 9.53
C SER A 125 -19.14 9.73 10.59
N ASN A 126 -18.20 10.26 11.39
CA ASN A 126 -18.45 11.35 12.32
C ASN A 126 -17.30 12.39 12.18
N PRO A 127 -17.54 13.58 11.63
CA PRO A 127 -18.81 14.04 11.06
C PRO A 127 -19.24 13.24 9.83
N ILE A 128 -20.55 13.20 9.56
CA ILE A 128 -21.09 12.54 8.38
C ILE A 128 -20.52 13.20 7.13
N SER A 129 -20.00 12.38 6.23
CA SER A 129 -19.46 12.87 4.97
C SER A 129 -19.81 11.93 3.84
N PHE A 130 -20.41 12.47 2.77
CA PHE A 130 -20.78 11.68 1.60
C PHE A 130 -19.64 11.63 0.59
N PHE A 131 -19.35 10.44 0.07
CA PHE A 131 -18.29 10.22 -0.90
C PHE A 131 -18.81 9.70 -2.22
N GLN A 132 -18.19 10.16 -3.30
CA GLN A 132 -18.29 9.47 -4.57
C GLN A 132 -17.56 8.14 -4.50
N LYS A 133 -18.10 7.11 -5.18
CA LYS A 133 -17.47 5.81 -5.27
C LYS A 133 -16.15 5.96 -6.06
N ASN A 134 -15.03 5.76 -5.40
CA ASN A 134 -13.72 5.72 -6.04
C ASN A 134 -13.10 4.33 -5.83
N PRO A 135 -12.66 3.63 -6.86
CA PRO A 135 -12.05 2.31 -6.73
C PRO A 135 -10.67 2.37 -6.07
N HIS A 136 -9.96 3.50 -6.18
CA HIS A 136 -8.61 3.65 -5.64
C HIS A 136 -8.63 4.02 -4.16
N VAL A 137 -8.05 3.15 -3.34
CA VAL A 137 -7.96 3.31 -1.88
C VAL A 137 -7.34 4.65 -1.50
N GLN A 138 -6.21 4.98 -2.11
CA GLN A 138 -5.48 6.22 -1.83
C GLN A 138 -6.35 7.46 -2.09
N LEU A 139 -6.99 7.55 -3.26
CA LEU A 139 -7.84 8.69 -3.61
C LEU A 139 -9.06 8.81 -2.69
N ARG A 140 -9.62 7.70 -2.22
CA ARG A 140 -10.70 7.74 -1.25
C ARG A 140 -10.28 8.40 0.05
N VAL A 141 -9.13 7.99 0.61
CA VAL A 141 -8.62 8.54 1.86
C VAL A 141 -8.29 10.03 1.70
N ILE A 142 -7.69 10.42 0.56
CA ILE A 142 -7.36 11.83 0.28
C ILE A 142 -8.63 12.68 0.21
N ASN A 143 -9.57 12.32 -0.65
CA ASN A 143 -10.84 13.06 -0.80
C ASN A 143 -11.57 13.19 0.54
N TYR A 144 -11.35 12.25 1.42
CA TYR A 144 -11.90 12.28 2.74
C TYR A 144 -11.18 13.30 3.64
N LEU A 145 -9.85 13.24 3.68
CA LEU A 145 -9.06 14.19 4.44
C LEU A 145 -9.27 15.63 3.92
N GLU A 146 -9.39 15.82 2.61
CA GLU A 146 -9.71 17.12 2.01
C GLU A 146 -11.03 17.70 2.56
N LYS A 147 -12.07 16.89 2.60
CA LYS A 147 -13.36 17.30 3.16
C LYS A 147 -13.27 17.55 4.67
N PHE A 148 -12.57 16.70 5.37
CA PHE A 148 -12.38 16.81 6.82
C PHE A 148 -11.60 18.07 7.20
N LEU A 149 -10.55 18.38 6.45
CA LEU A 149 -9.70 19.56 6.66
C LEU A 149 -10.25 20.83 5.98
N ASN A 150 -11.26 20.69 5.12
CA ASN A 150 -11.80 21.75 4.29
C ASN A 150 -10.73 22.45 3.44
N LYS A 151 -9.83 21.66 2.84
CA LYS A 151 -8.78 22.16 1.93
C LYS A 151 -8.38 21.10 0.91
N ALA A 152 -7.88 21.52 -0.26
CA ALA A 152 -7.26 20.62 -1.23
C ALA A 152 -5.91 20.11 -0.71
N LEU A 153 -5.60 18.84 -0.97
CA LEU A 153 -4.36 18.18 -0.56
C LEU A 153 -3.52 17.80 -1.79
N ASP A 154 -2.27 18.19 -1.78
CA ASP A 154 -1.35 17.89 -2.88
C ASP A 154 -0.57 16.60 -2.64
N ILE A 155 -1.13 15.48 -3.10
CA ILE A 155 -0.46 14.18 -3.03
C ILE A 155 0.59 13.98 -4.15
N LYS A 156 0.53 14.77 -5.23
CA LYS A 156 1.44 14.57 -6.36
C LYS A 156 2.87 14.90 -6.00
N ASN A 157 3.06 15.89 -5.14
CA ASN A 157 4.37 16.31 -4.66
C ASN A 157 4.92 15.49 -3.48
N ILE A 158 4.13 14.55 -2.95
CA ILE A 158 4.60 13.64 -1.91
C ILE A 158 5.54 12.60 -2.52
N GLN A 159 6.81 12.70 -2.17
CA GLN A 159 7.82 11.72 -2.54
C GLN A 159 7.90 10.60 -1.50
N ILE A 160 7.93 9.35 -1.98
CA ILE A 160 8.17 8.19 -1.12
C ILE A 160 9.64 8.17 -0.73
N LYS A 161 9.91 8.15 0.57
CA LYS A 161 11.27 8.07 1.12
C LYS A 161 11.77 6.63 1.04
N ILE A 162 12.53 6.31 0.01
CA ILE A 162 13.21 5.02 -0.10
C ILE A 162 14.57 5.15 0.61
N PRO A 163 14.92 4.25 1.55
CA PRO A 163 16.21 4.30 2.24
C PRO A 163 17.40 4.23 1.30
N ALA A 164 18.50 4.89 1.66
CA ALA A 164 19.68 5.07 0.81
C ALA A 164 20.27 3.74 0.31
N GLN A 165 20.30 2.71 1.14
CA GLN A 165 20.82 1.38 0.79
C GLN A 165 20.12 0.77 -0.43
N TYR A 166 18.78 0.91 -0.55
CA TYR A 166 18.04 0.39 -1.70
C TYR A 166 18.27 1.21 -2.96
N LYS A 167 18.45 2.54 -2.81
CA LYS A 167 18.82 3.41 -3.95
C LYS A 167 20.23 3.07 -4.46
N GLN A 168 21.18 2.83 -3.54
CA GLN A 168 22.54 2.43 -3.89
C GLN A 168 22.54 1.08 -4.61
N GLU A 169 21.78 0.10 -4.10
CA GLU A 169 21.68 -1.20 -4.76
C GLU A 169 21.03 -1.10 -6.13
N ALA A 170 19.94 -0.34 -6.27
CA ALA A 170 19.33 -0.08 -7.58
C ALA A 170 20.31 0.60 -8.56
N ASN A 171 21.20 1.50 -8.07
CA ASN A 171 22.24 2.12 -8.91
C ASN A 171 23.29 1.12 -9.41
N LYS A 172 23.62 0.08 -8.62
CA LYS A 172 24.52 -0.99 -9.08
C LYS A 172 23.85 -1.89 -10.14
N LEU A 173 22.56 -2.14 -9.97
CA LEU A 173 21.81 -3.06 -10.83
C LEU A 173 21.35 -2.41 -12.15
N ILE A 174 21.10 -1.11 -12.17
CA ILE A 174 20.55 -0.38 -13.31
C ILE A 174 21.56 0.64 -13.82
N ASP A 175 22.00 0.47 -15.06
CA ASP A 175 22.88 1.42 -15.76
C ASP A 175 22.06 2.57 -16.36
N ASP A 176 22.20 3.78 -15.80
CA ASP A 176 21.44 4.98 -16.20
C ASP A 176 21.65 5.41 -17.66
N ARG A 177 22.66 4.85 -18.36
CA ARG A 177 22.89 5.09 -19.78
C ARG A 177 22.01 4.25 -20.69
N LYS A 178 21.29 3.27 -20.12
CA LYS A 178 20.41 2.36 -20.87
C LYS A 178 18.95 2.72 -20.61
N ARG A 179 18.08 2.31 -21.51
CA ARG A 179 16.64 2.53 -21.41
C ARG A 179 15.93 1.23 -20.97
N TYR A 180 15.14 1.32 -19.94
CA TYR A 180 14.47 0.16 -19.36
C TYR A 180 12.95 0.34 -19.38
N VAL A 181 12.23 -0.77 -19.50
CA VAL A 181 10.78 -0.82 -19.31
C VAL A 181 10.46 -1.93 -18.29
N GLY A 182 9.75 -1.58 -17.23
CA GLY A 182 9.39 -2.48 -16.14
C GLY A 182 8.06 -3.18 -16.40
N PHE A 183 8.01 -4.49 -16.11
CA PHE A 183 6.81 -5.33 -16.21
C PHE A 183 6.52 -5.98 -14.87
N SER A 184 5.32 -5.73 -14.31
CA SER A 184 4.81 -6.44 -13.13
C SER A 184 3.92 -7.60 -13.58
N ILE A 185 4.29 -8.84 -13.22
CA ILE A 185 3.66 -10.03 -13.81
C ILE A 185 2.60 -10.63 -12.90
N LYS A 186 2.81 -10.62 -11.59
CA LYS A 186 1.96 -11.36 -10.64
C LYS A 186 1.12 -10.43 -9.77
N ALA A 187 -0.18 -10.71 -9.67
CA ALA A 187 -1.05 -10.12 -8.67
C ALA A 187 -0.94 -10.88 -7.35
N GLY A 188 -0.90 -10.14 -6.23
CA GLY A 188 -0.60 -10.70 -4.91
C GLY A 188 -1.65 -11.64 -4.29
N HIS A 189 -2.76 -12.00 -4.98
CA HIS A 189 -3.82 -12.81 -4.40
C HIS A 189 -4.27 -13.94 -5.32
N LYS A 190 -4.06 -15.19 -4.88
CA LYS A 190 -4.34 -16.41 -5.66
C LYS A 190 -5.78 -16.57 -6.15
N THR A 191 -6.79 -15.95 -5.50
CA THR A 191 -8.21 -16.10 -5.84
C THR A 191 -8.81 -14.91 -6.60
N ARG A 192 -8.04 -13.84 -6.79
CA ARG A 192 -8.45 -12.64 -7.55
C ARG A 192 -7.50 -12.42 -8.70
N ILE A 193 -7.49 -13.36 -9.62
CA ILE A 193 -6.63 -13.30 -10.81
C ILE A 193 -7.09 -12.12 -11.67
N LYS A 194 -6.40 -11.01 -11.59
CA LYS A 194 -6.45 -9.87 -12.51
C LYS A 194 -5.10 -9.76 -13.21
N GLU A 195 -4.61 -10.91 -13.68
CA GLU A 195 -3.33 -10.98 -14.35
C GLU A 195 -3.57 -10.93 -15.85
N PHE A 196 -2.75 -10.15 -16.55
CA PHE A 196 -2.63 -10.31 -18.00
C PHE A 196 -2.04 -11.70 -18.30
N GLN A 197 -2.46 -12.29 -19.42
CA GLN A 197 -1.85 -13.54 -19.85
C GLN A 197 -0.35 -13.30 -20.07
N LEU A 198 0.50 -14.17 -19.55
CA LEU A 198 1.95 -14.03 -19.64
C LEU A 198 2.44 -13.87 -21.08
N ILE A 199 1.77 -14.54 -22.03
CA ILE A 199 2.12 -14.43 -23.45
C ILE A 199 1.89 -13.00 -24.01
N GLU A 200 0.89 -12.28 -23.53
CA GLU A 200 0.64 -10.89 -23.95
C GLU A 200 1.67 -9.94 -23.35
N ILE A 201 2.11 -10.20 -22.13
CA ILE A 201 3.23 -9.46 -21.51
C ILE A 201 4.51 -9.70 -22.32
N ILE A 202 4.78 -10.96 -22.68
CA ILE A 202 5.95 -11.32 -23.49
C ILE A 202 5.93 -10.60 -24.86
N LYS A 203 4.80 -10.60 -25.58
CA LYS A 203 4.67 -9.88 -26.85
C LYS A 203 4.92 -8.38 -26.69
N THR A 204 4.37 -7.78 -25.64
CA THR A 204 4.57 -6.37 -25.32
C THR A 204 6.04 -6.07 -25.02
N ALA A 205 6.69 -6.92 -24.22
CA ALA A 205 8.10 -6.78 -23.89
C ALA A 205 9.00 -6.94 -25.12
N GLN A 206 8.70 -7.88 -26.04
CA GLN A 206 9.40 -8.02 -27.33
C GLN A 206 9.28 -6.76 -28.20
N HIS A 207 8.10 -6.13 -28.24
CA HIS A 207 7.90 -4.88 -28.95
C HIS A 207 8.82 -3.76 -28.41
N PHE A 208 8.94 -3.64 -27.09
CA PHE A 208 9.85 -2.66 -26.47
C PHE A 208 11.33 -3.04 -26.71
N ALA A 209 11.67 -4.33 -26.63
CA ALA A 209 13.03 -4.80 -26.95
C ALA A 209 13.44 -4.41 -28.37
N GLY A 210 12.54 -4.54 -29.36
CA GLY A 210 12.74 -4.09 -30.73
C GLY A 210 12.96 -2.57 -30.85
N LYS A 211 12.51 -1.79 -29.88
CA LYS A 211 12.74 -0.34 -29.77
C LYS A 211 13.97 0.01 -28.90
N LYS A 212 14.86 -0.92 -28.68
CA LYS A 212 16.11 -0.77 -27.90
C LYS A 212 15.89 -0.47 -26.42
N PHE A 213 14.75 -0.88 -25.83
CA PHE A 213 14.58 -0.93 -24.41
C PHE A 213 15.02 -2.29 -23.85
N ILE A 214 15.46 -2.32 -22.62
CA ILE A 214 15.72 -3.56 -21.89
C ILE A 214 14.47 -3.87 -21.07
N PRO A 215 13.76 -4.99 -21.33
CA PRO A 215 12.63 -5.40 -20.53
C PRO A 215 13.09 -5.89 -19.15
N VAL A 216 12.59 -5.26 -18.10
CA VAL A 216 12.81 -5.61 -16.68
C VAL A 216 11.56 -6.27 -16.15
N PHE A 217 11.71 -7.43 -15.53
CA PHE A 217 10.59 -8.18 -14.99
C PHE A 217 10.65 -8.23 -13.47
N PHE A 218 9.61 -7.71 -12.83
CA PHE A 218 9.39 -7.78 -11.39
C PHE A 218 8.58 -9.05 -11.08
N ILE A 219 9.29 -10.11 -10.71
CA ILE A 219 8.74 -11.43 -10.42
C ILE A 219 9.61 -12.15 -9.39
N GLU A 220 8.99 -12.71 -8.35
CA GLU A 220 9.73 -13.44 -7.31
C GLU A 220 10.45 -14.67 -7.90
N PRO A 221 11.66 -15.01 -7.41
CA PRO A 221 12.46 -16.16 -7.92
C PRO A 221 11.75 -17.51 -7.90
N LYS A 222 10.76 -17.69 -7.04
CA LYS A 222 9.97 -18.94 -6.92
C LYS A 222 9.12 -19.29 -8.15
N TYR A 223 8.84 -18.31 -9.04
CA TYR A 223 8.05 -18.50 -10.26
C TYR A 223 8.95 -18.97 -11.43
N ILE A 224 9.59 -20.12 -11.27
CA ILE A 224 10.62 -20.63 -12.18
C ILE A 224 10.08 -20.87 -13.59
N GLU A 225 8.87 -21.40 -13.73
CA GLU A 225 8.27 -21.71 -15.04
C GLU A 225 8.05 -20.44 -15.86
N GLU A 226 7.47 -19.39 -15.23
CA GLU A 226 7.25 -18.12 -15.89
C GLU A 226 8.56 -17.43 -16.28
N ILE A 227 9.57 -17.49 -15.40
CA ILE A 227 10.89 -16.91 -15.65
C ILE A 227 11.56 -17.62 -16.84
N ASN A 228 11.49 -18.94 -16.90
CA ASN A 228 12.05 -19.73 -18.01
C ASN A 228 11.32 -19.43 -19.32
N LEU A 229 10.00 -19.30 -19.28
CA LEU A 229 9.22 -18.93 -20.45
C LEU A 229 9.60 -17.53 -20.98
N ILE A 230 9.76 -16.56 -20.09
CA ILE A 230 10.19 -15.21 -20.46
C ILE A 230 11.59 -15.26 -21.10
N LYS A 231 12.55 -15.92 -20.47
CA LYS A 231 13.94 -16.05 -20.97
C LYS A 231 14.00 -16.74 -22.34
N LYS A 232 13.12 -17.72 -22.58
CA LYS A 232 13.02 -18.42 -23.87
C LYS A 232 12.61 -17.46 -25.00
N HIS A 233 11.77 -16.48 -24.73
CA HIS A 233 11.21 -15.59 -25.74
C HIS A 233 11.92 -14.22 -25.82
N ILE A 234 12.66 -13.82 -24.78
CA ILE A 234 13.29 -12.51 -24.68
C ILE A 234 14.75 -12.71 -24.20
N ILE A 235 15.68 -12.66 -25.14
CA ILE A 235 17.11 -12.92 -24.87
C ILE A 235 17.69 -11.91 -23.86
N ASN A 236 17.28 -10.65 -23.91
CA ASN A 236 17.74 -9.58 -23.02
C ASN A 236 16.77 -9.30 -21.86
N ALA A 237 15.95 -10.28 -21.49
CA ALA A 237 15.10 -10.18 -20.29
C ALA A 237 15.95 -9.99 -19.03
N TYR A 238 15.65 -8.98 -18.24
CA TYR A 238 16.42 -8.62 -17.06
C TYR A 238 15.60 -8.74 -15.79
N PHE A 239 16.21 -9.34 -14.77
CA PHE A 239 15.59 -9.64 -13.46
C PHE A 239 16.50 -9.07 -12.36
N PRO A 240 16.55 -7.73 -12.19
CA PRO A 240 17.55 -7.11 -11.31
C PRO A 240 17.40 -7.51 -9.85
N GLU A 241 16.18 -7.71 -9.34
CA GLU A 241 15.96 -8.10 -7.96
C GLU A 241 16.53 -9.50 -7.62
N HIS A 242 16.68 -10.38 -8.62
CA HIS A 242 17.32 -11.71 -8.42
C HIS A 242 18.84 -11.63 -8.23
N LEU A 243 19.45 -10.50 -8.61
CA LEU A 243 20.90 -10.27 -8.51
C LEU A 243 21.28 -9.52 -7.25
N ALA A 244 20.29 -8.95 -6.55
CA ALA A 244 20.52 -8.24 -5.30
C ALA A 244 20.81 -9.22 -4.15
N SER A 245 21.49 -8.74 -3.12
CA SER A 245 21.68 -9.51 -1.91
C SER A 245 20.34 -9.86 -1.24
N PRO A 246 20.19 -11.08 -0.69
CA PRO A 246 18.92 -11.59 -0.18
C PRO A 246 18.23 -10.67 0.84
N GLU A 247 19.00 -9.99 1.67
CA GLU A 247 18.49 -9.06 2.69
C GLU A 247 17.85 -7.80 2.09
N LEU A 248 18.20 -7.44 0.86
CA LEU A 248 17.64 -6.31 0.12
C LEU A 248 16.50 -6.69 -0.82
N GLN A 249 16.23 -7.98 -1.02
CA GLN A 249 15.15 -8.46 -1.90
C GLN A 249 13.77 -8.23 -1.26
N ASN A 250 13.27 -7.01 -1.35
CA ASN A 250 11.98 -6.61 -0.80
C ASN A 250 11.35 -5.47 -1.64
N PRO A 251 10.09 -5.08 -1.39
CA PRO A 251 9.42 -4.05 -2.18
C PRO A 251 10.11 -2.68 -2.20
N ALA A 252 10.95 -2.34 -1.21
CA ALA A 252 11.70 -1.07 -1.23
C ALA A 252 12.74 -1.06 -2.35
N LEU A 253 13.41 -2.20 -2.60
CA LEU A 253 14.31 -2.36 -3.74
C LEU A 253 13.54 -2.30 -5.06
N VAL A 254 12.42 -3.02 -5.17
CA VAL A 254 11.57 -3.00 -6.36
C VAL A 254 11.15 -1.56 -6.69
N MET A 255 10.74 -0.79 -5.70
CA MET A 255 10.39 0.63 -5.89
C MET A 255 11.59 1.48 -6.30
N ALA A 256 12.78 1.24 -5.74
CA ALA A 256 14.01 1.95 -6.12
C ALA A 256 14.38 1.66 -7.58
N ILE A 257 14.27 0.40 -8.01
CA ILE A 257 14.50 -0.03 -9.39
C ILE A 257 13.43 0.56 -10.32
N ALA A 258 12.14 0.45 -9.95
CA ALA A 258 11.03 0.95 -10.76
C ALA A 258 11.11 2.47 -11.03
N ASN A 259 11.66 3.24 -10.10
CA ASN A 259 11.91 4.67 -10.28
C ASN A 259 12.98 4.98 -11.35
N LYS A 260 13.78 4.00 -11.77
CA LYS A 260 14.77 4.13 -12.82
C LYS A 260 14.27 3.67 -14.20
N MET A 261 13.07 3.11 -14.24
CA MET A 261 12.46 2.69 -15.51
C MET A 261 11.96 3.90 -16.28
N SER A 262 12.06 3.86 -17.62
CA SER A 262 11.43 4.84 -18.49
C SER A 262 9.91 4.74 -18.42
N PHE A 263 9.39 3.50 -18.28
CA PHE A 263 7.97 3.17 -18.12
C PHE A 263 7.82 1.95 -17.22
N ASN A 264 6.69 1.86 -16.51
CA ASN A 264 6.26 0.66 -15.79
C ASN A 264 4.87 0.24 -16.32
N ILE A 265 4.71 -1.06 -16.62
CA ILE A 265 3.52 -1.69 -17.21
C ILE A 265 2.98 -2.77 -16.25
#